data_5075ce407d5c0db6051d1eff8e44dbac
#
_entry.id   5075ce407d5c0db6051d1eff8e44dbac
#
_cell.length_a   1.000
_cell.length_b   1.000
_cell.length_c   1.000
_cell.angle_alpha   90.00
_cell.angle_beta   90.00
_cell.angle_gamma   90.00
#
_symmetry.space_group_name_H-M   'P 1'
#
loop_
_entity.id
_entity.type
_entity.pdbx_description
1 polymer ?
#
loop_
_entity_poly.entity_id
_entity_poly.type
_entity_poly.pdbx_seq_one_letter_code
_entity_poly.pdbx_strand_id
1 'polypeptide(L)'
;MKAAIAPGFSELIITVNPSGKATRDGLLNIHMPWLFAPWPDARENGVVEMEVEGETIRALVTTLTRAYKQAGVDFEPINPATNDMDEDYDVLINGKNYYTTPGRLDTRLEDGDKVKLKILFWIN
;
A
#
# COMPACT_ATOMS: atom_id res chain seq x y z
N MET A 1 14.10 1.13 1.72
CA MET A 1 13.19 2.22 1.33
C MET A 1 12.19 2.46 2.45
N LYS A 2 11.96 3.70 2.79
CA LYS A 2 10.95 4.06 3.79
C LYS A 2 9.63 4.38 3.10
N ALA A 3 8.53 3.92 3.66
CA ALA A 3 7.20 4.21 3.13
C ALA A 3 6.30 4.75 4.24
N ALA A 4 5.56 5.82 3.94
CA ALA A 4 4.52 6.35 4.81
C ALA A 4 3.18 5.88 4.26
N ILE A 5 2.40 5.22 5.09
CA ILE A 5 1.17 4.56 4.68
C ILE A 5 0.00 5.19 5.42
N ALA A 6 -0.98 5.69 4.65
CA ALA A 6 -2.22 6.22 5.18
C ALA A 6 -3.38 5.33 4.71
N PRO A 7 -3.92 4.47 5.57
CA PRO A 7 -5.09 3.68 5.20
C PRO A 7 -6.31 4.57 4.99
N GLY A 8 -6.99 4.36 3.88
CA GLY A 8 -8.19 5.10 3.52
C GLY A 8 -9.43 4.21 3.48
N PHE A 9 -10.42 4.63 2.72
CA PHE A 9 -11.71 3.94 2.63
C PHE A 9 -11.58 2.49 2.13
N SER A 10 -10.99 2.32 0.97
CA SER A 10 -10.77 1.01 0.34
C SER A 10 -9.40 0.98 -0.33
N GLU A 11 -8.46 1.71 0.23
CA GLU A 11 -7.15 1.86 -0.38
C GLU A 11 -6.08 2.21 0.65
N LEU A 12 -4.84 1.92 0.30
CA LEU A 12 -3.68 2.39 1.01
C LEU A 12 -3.02 3.48 0.18
N ILE A 13 -2.84 4.65 0.77
CA ILE A 13 -2.14 5.77 0.13
C ILE A 13 -0.71 5.79 0.69
N ILE A 14 0.25 5.57 -0.18
CA ILE A 14 1.63 5.35 0.21
C ILE A 14 2.51 6.43 -0.39
N THR A 15 3.36 7.04 0.43
CA THR A 15 4.40 7.97 -0.02
C THR A 15 5.76 7.34 0.19
N VAL A 16 6.54 7.26 -0.88
CA VAL A 16 7.88 6.66 -0.86
C VAL A 16 8.89 7.68 -0.35
N ASN A 17 9.67 7.29 0.66
CA ASN A 17 10.73 8.12 1.24
C ASN A 17 10.29 9.57 1.45
N PRO A 18 9.23 9.81 2.26
CA PRO A 18 8.69 11.16 2.42
C PRO A 18 9.72 12.10 3.03
N SER A 19 9.76 13.33 2.55
CA SER A 19 10.57 14.38 3.16
C SER A 19 9.80 14.99 4.32
N GLY A 20 10.29 14.79 5.53
CA GLY A 20 9.62 15.26 6.74
C GLY A 20 8.57 14.27 7.25
N LYS A 21 7.82 14.71 8.25
CA LYS A 21 6.79 13.87 8.86
C LYS A 21 5.58 13.78 7.94
N ALA A 22 5.23 12.57 7.55
CA ALA A 22 4.04 12.35 6.77
C ALA A 22 2.80 12.62 7.61
N THR A 23 1.87 13.37 7.05
CA THR A 23 0.61 13.67 7.70
C THR A 23 -0.54 13.25 6.80
N ARG A 24 -1.63 12.87 7.42
CA ARG A 24 -2.85 12.55 6.72
C ARG A 24 -3.60 13.84 6.39
N ASP A 25 -3.89 14.05 5.12
CA ASP A 25 -4.67 15.19 4.66
C ASP A 25 -6.16 14.86 4.70
N GLY A 26 -6.92 15.68 5.43
CA GLY A 26 -8.37 15.61 5.44
C GLY A 26 -8.96 14.49 6.28
N LEU A 27 -10.29 14.47 6.28
CA LEU A 27 -11.07 13.44 6.96
C LEU A 27 -11.27 12.27 6.00
N LEU A 28 -10.65 11.14 6.31
CA LEU A 28 -10.88 9.91 5.57
C LEU A 28 -11.87 9.06 6.38
N ASN A 29 -12.97 8.69 5.75
CA ASN A 29 -13.89 7.72 6.32
C ASN A 29 -13.25 6.34 6.22
N ILE A 30 -13.01 5.73 7.36
CA ILE A 30 -12.37 4.44 7.42
C ILE A 30 -13.45 3.38 7.56
N HIS A 31 -13.65 2.59 6.50
CA HIS A 31 -14.66 1.56 6.47
C HIS A 31 -14.12 0.15 6.64
N MET A 32 -12.80 0.01 6.61
CA MET A 32 -12.16 -1.30 6.74
C MET A 32 -11.19 -1.29 7.91
N PRO A 33 -11.68 -1.55 9.15
CA PRO A 33 -10.82 -1.52 10.34
C PRO A 33 -9.62 -2.46 10.25
N TRP A 34 -9.74 -3.56 9.50
CA TRP A 34 -8.66 -4.51 9.34
C TRP A 34 -7.44 -3.91 8.62
N LEU A 35 -7.59 -2.80 7.89
CA LEU A 35 -6.46 -2.11 7.26
C LEU A 35 -5.46 -1.59 8.30
N PHE A 36 -5.91 -1.36 9.53
CA PHE A 36 -5.04 -0.92 10.63
C PHE A 36 -4.49 -2.08 11.45
N ALA A 37 -4.85 -3.33 11.15
CA ALA A 37 -4.48 -4.46 11.98
C ALA A 37 -2.97 -4.55 12.28
N PRO A 38 -2.04 -4.33 11.32
CA PRO A 38 -0.62 -4.32 11.62
C PRO A 38 -0.17 -3.13 12.47
N TRP A 39 -0.96 -2.04 12.48
CA TRP A 39 -0.58 -0.77 13.10
C TRP A 39 -1.76 -0.18 13.89
N PRO A 40 -2.11 -0.78 15.05
CA PRO A 40 -3.29 -0.30 15.81
C PRO A 40 -3.19 1.15 16.24
N ASP A 41 -1.99 1.64 16.52
CA ASP A 41 -1.79 3.03 16.92
C ASP A 41 -1.99 4.04 15.78
N ALA A 42 -1.97 3.58 14.53
CA ALA A 42 -2.15 4.44 13.37
C ALA A 42 -3.58 4.99 13.26
N ARG A 43 -4.53 4.42 13.98
CA ARG A 43 -5.92 4.91 14.00
C ARG A 43 -6.01 6.35 14.46
N GLU A 44 -5.19 6.75 15.43
CA GLU A 44 -5.19 8.11 15.95
C GLU A 44 -4.46 9.07 15.00
N ASN A 45 -3.32 8.66 14.50
CA ASN A 45 -2.46 9.50 13.66
C ASN A 45 -2.78 9.40 12.17
N GLY A 46 -3.45 8.34 11.76
CA GLY A 46 -3.86 8.14 10.38
C GLY A 46 -2.74 7.79 9.40
N VAL A 47 -1.49 7.81 9.86
CA VAL A 47 -0.33 7.50 9.01
C VAL A 47 0.67 6.66 9.80
N VAL A 48 1.24 5.66 9.15
CA VAL A 48 2.29 4.84 9.72
C VAL A 48 3.49 4.85 8.77
N GLU A 49 4.69 4.83 9.35
CA GLU A 49 5.93 4.68 8.57
C GLU A 49 6.47 3.27 8.75
N MET A 50 6.95 2.68 7.66
CA MET A 50 7.57 1.37 7.71
C MET A 50 8.77 1.28 6.78
N GLU A 51 9.67 0.37 7.07
CA GLU A 51 10.77 0.04 6.19
C GLU A 51 10.34 -1.03 5.20
N VAL A 52 10.69 -0.82 3.94
CA VAL A 52 10.46 -1.76 2.86
C VAL A 52 11.78 -2.34 2.42
N GLU A 53 11.86 -3.65 2.36
CA GLU A 53 13.06 -4.34 1.91
C GLU A 53 13.06 -4.38 0.38
N GLY A 54 13.77 -3.44 -0.23
CA GLY A 54 13.80 -3.25 -1.68
C GLY A 54 13.28 -1.89 -2.10
N GLU A 55 13.22 -1.65 -3.40
CA GLU A 55 12.88 -0.33 -3.97
C GLU A 55 11.88 -0.42 -5.14
N THR A 56 11.16 -1.53 -5.26
CA THR A 56 10.20 -1.73 -6.34
C THR A 56 8.77 -1.78 -5.81
N ILE A 57 7.81 -1.67 -6.72
CA ILE A 57 6.39 -1.85 -6.36
C ILE A 57 6.19 -3.24 -5.76
N ARG A 58 6.78 -4.26 -6.38
CA ARG A 58 6.71 -5.64 -5.89
C ARG A 58 7.22 -5.75 -4.45
N ALA A 59 8.36 -5.12 -4.15
CA ALA A 59 8.94 -5.12 -2.81
C ALA A 59 7.99 -4.45 -1.80
N LEU A 60 7.40 -3.33 -2.17
CA LEU A 60 6.43 -2.63 -1.33
C LEU A 60 5.21 -3.51 -1.02
N VAL A 61 4.60 -4.09 -2.06
CA VAL A 61 3.41 -4.92 -1.89
C VAL A 61 3.73 -6.18 -1.09
N THR A 62 4.88 -6.80 -1.34
CA THR A 62 5.30 -8.00 -0.61
C THR A 62 5.52 -7.69 0.87
N THR A 63 6.12 -6.54 1.19
CA THR A 63 6.32 -6.12 2.58
C THR A 63 4.98 -5.88 3.28
N LEU A 64 4.03 -5.25 2.60
CA LEU A 64 2.68 -5.05 3.13
C LEU A 64 1.97 -6.39 3.36
N THR A 65 2.05 -7.30 2.41
CA THR A 65 1.47 -8.64 2.53
C THR A 65 1.97 -9.34 3.79
N ARG A 66 3.27 -9.27 4.03
CA ARG A 66 3.89 -9.87 5.21
C ARG A 66 3.40 -9.23 6.50
N ALA A 67 3.28 -7.91 6.53
CA ALA A 67 2.80 -7.18 7.71
C ALA A 67 1.36 -7.57 8.06
N TYR A 68 0.48 -7.64 7.06
CA TYR A 68 -0.91 -8.04 7.27
C TYR A 68 -1.02 -9.50 7.71
N LYS A 69 -0.24 -10.37 7.11
CA LYS A 69 -0.23 -11.79 7.47
C LYS A 69 0.18 -11.99 8.93
N GLN A 70 1.19 -11.26 9.39
CA GLN A 70 1.63 -11.32 10.79
C GLN A 70 0.55 -10.81 11.75
N ALA A 71 -0.33 -9.95 11.27
CA ALA A 71 -1.47 -9.46 12.04
C ALA A 71 -2.72 -10.34 11.91
N GLY A 72 -2.61 -11.48 11.23
CA GLY A 72 -3.73 -12.41 11.06
C GLY A 72 -4.71 -12.02 9.96
N VAL A 73 -4.32 -11.13 9.06
CA VAL A 73 -5.17 -10.65 7.96
C VAL A 73 -4.71 -11.27 6.65
N ASP A 74 -5.66 -11.83 5.90
CA ASP A 74 -5.41 -12.35 4.56
C ASP A 74 -5.42 -11.19 3.57
N PHE A 75 -4.23 -10.73 3.21
CA PHE A 75 -4.02 -9.64 2.26
C PHE A 75 -2.88 -10.05 1.34
N GLU A 76 -3.23 -10.48 0.12
CA GLU A 76 -2.25 -11.01 -0.83
C GLU A 76 -2.53 -10.44 -2.22
N PRO A 77 -2.15 -9.17 -2.49
CA PRO A 77 -2.44 -8.54 -3.78
C PRO A 77 -1.72 -9.19 -4.96
N ILE A 78 -0.54 -9.76 -4.75
CA ILE A 78 0.19 -10.46 -5.83
C ILE A 78 -0.21 -11.92 -5.81
N ASN A 79 -0.76 -12.40 -6.93
CA ASN A 79 -1.16 -13.78 -7.08
C ASN A 79 0.09 -14.63 -7.34
N PRO A 80 0.40 -15.61 -6.45
CA PRO A 80 1.60 -16.44 -6.64
C PRO A 80 1.56 -17.30 -7.90
N ALA A 81 0.37 -17.63 -8.41
CA ALA A 81 0.23 -18.43 -9.62
C ALA A 81 0.62 -17.66 -10.88
N THR A 82 0.36 -16.34 -10.92
CA THR A 82 0.67 -15.48 -12.07
C THR A 82 1.88 -14.60 -11.85
N ASN A 83 2.29 -14.43 -10.60
CA ASN A 83 3.34 -13.51 -10.17
C ASN A 83 3.04 -12.05 -10.54
N ASP A 84 1.77 -11.72 -10.66
CA ASP A 84 1.27 -10.39 -11.00
C ASP A 84 0.10 -10.05 -10.08
N MET A 85 -0.40 -8.80 -10.18
CA MET A 85 -1.53 -8.37 -9.34
C MET A 85 -2.76 -9.22 -9.60
N ASP A 86 -3.43 -9.58 -8.50
CA ASP A 86 -4.73 -10.22 -8.54
C ASP A 86 -5.77 -9.19 -9.00
N GLU A 87 -6.82 -9.64 -9.68
CA GLU A 87 -7.88 -8.77 -10.20
C GLU A 87 -8.66 -8.03 -9.10
N ASP A 88 -8.59 -8.50 -7.86
CA ASP A 88 -9.25 -7.85 -6.71
C ASP A 88 -8.48 -6.63 -6.19
N TYR A 89 -7.34 -6.34 -6.78
CA TYR A 89 -6.47 -5.23 -6.36
C TYR A 89 -5.98 -4.44 -7.57
N ASP A 90 -5.66 -3.18 -7.34
CA ASP A 90 -5.06 -2.34 -8.36
C ASP A 90 -3.99 -1.45 -7.73
N VAL A 91 -2.97 -1.11 -8.50
CA VAL A 91 -1.89 -0.23 -8.06
C VAL A 91 -1.74 0.91 -9.04
N LEU A 92 -1.74 2.13 -8.49
CA LEU A 92 -1.49 3.34 -9.25
C LEU A 92 -0.20 3.98 -8.74
N ILE A 93 0.64 4.42 -9.65
CA ILE A 93 1.85 5.18 -9.33
C ILE A 93 1.68 6.57 -9.90
N ASN A 94 1.68 7.58 -9.02
CA ASN A 94 1.48 8.98 -9.42
C ASN A 94 0.25 9.14 -10.34
N GLY A 95 -0.83 8.41 -10.02
CA GLY A 95 -2.09 8.45 -10.76
C GLY A 95 -2.17 7.55 -11.99
N LYS A 96 -1.11 6.80 -12.31
CA LYS A 96 -1.08 5.91 -13.48
C LYS A 96 -1.06 4.46 -13.05
N ASN A 97 -1.79 3.61 -13.76
CA ASN A 97 -1.75 2.17 -13.50
C ASN A 97 -0.33 1.61 -13.67
N TYR A 98 0.05 0.71 -12.77
CA TYR A 98 1.38 0.10 -12.76
C TYR A 98 1.71 -0.60 -14.08
N TYR A 99 0.73 -1.20 -14.74
CA TYR A 99 0.96 -1.93 -15.99
C TYR A 99 1.26 -1.02 -17.19
N THR A 100 1.11 0.30 -17.04
CA THR A 100 1.53 1.26 -18.07
C THR A 100 3.00 1.65 -17.93
N THR A 101 3.65 1.26 -16.84
CA THR A 101 5.09 1.48 -16.67
C THR A 101 5.87 0.32 -17.27
N PRO A 102 7.05 0.56 -17.87
CA PRO A 102 7.83 -0.52 -18.53
C PRO A 102 8.18 -1.68 -17.61
N GLY A 103 8.47 -1.40 -16.35
CA GLY A 103 8.84 -2.43 -15.37
C GLY A 103 7.65 -3.12 -14.70
N ARG A 104 6.44 -2.62 -14.87
CA ARG A 104 5.24 -3.11 -14.18
C ARG A 104 5.49 -3.22 -12.66
N LEU A 105 5.29 -4.38 -12.04
CA LEU A 105 5.55 -4.56 -10.62
C LEU A 105 7.02 -4.40 -10.23
N ASP A 106 7.93 -4.57 -11.17
CA ASP A 106 9.36 -4.41 -10.93
C ASP A 106 9.84 -2.99 -11.22
N THR A 107 8.94 -2.06 -11.44
CA THR A 107 9.26 -0.65 -11.57
C THR A 107 9.89 -0.14 -10.27
N ARG A 108 11.04 0.51 -10.42
CA ARG A 108 11.74 1.11 -9.29
C ARG A 108 11.03 2.36 -8.82
N LEU A 109 10.82 2.45 -7.51
CA LEU A 109 10.20 3.61 -6.87
C LEU A 109 11.26 4.64 -6.50
N GLU A 110 10.91 5.91 -6.65
CA GLU A 110 11.77 7.03 -6.35
C GLU A 110 11.23 7.84 -5.17
N ASP A 111 12.08 8.67 -4.57
CA ASP A 111 11.69 9.50 -3.45
C ASP A 111 10.51 10.40 -3.82
N GLY A 112 9.49 10.41 -2.97
CA GLY A 112 8.30 11.21 -3.18
C GLY A 112 7.22 10.57 -4.06
N ASP A 113 7.48 9.41 -4.65
CA ASP A 113 6.45 8.72 -5.43
C ASP A 113 5.22 8.43 -4.58
N LYS A 114 4.06 8.62 -5.19
CA LYS A 114 2.76 8.30 -4.58
C LYS A 114 2.26 6.99 -5.16
N VAL A 115 2.08 6.02 -4.29
CA VAL A 115 1.54 4.72 -4.68
C VAL A 115 0.18 4.55 -4.01
N LYS A 116 -0.82 4.24 -4.80
CA LYS A 116 -2.16 3.96 -4.29
C LYS A 116 -2.46 2.49 -4.56
N LEU A 117 -2.63 1.72 -3.50
CA LEU A 117 -3.03 0.32 -3.59
C LEU A 117 -4.52 0.24 -3.31
N LYS A 118 -5.29 -0.02 -4.34
CA LYS A 118 -6.75 -0.08 -4.26
C LYS A 118 -7.23 -1.50 -4.03
N ILE A 119 -8.23 -1.62 -3.18
CA ILE A 119 -8.91 -2.89 -2.91
C ILE A 119 -10.25 -2.82 -3.63
N LEU A 120 -10.40 -3.66 -4.66
CA LEU A 120 -11.54 -3.60 -5.57
C LEU A 120 -12.69 -4.52 -5.16
N PHE A 121 -12.44 -5.48 -4.28
CA PHE A 121 -13.50 -6.34 -3.79
C PHE A 121 -14.19 -5.69 -2.60
N TRP A 122 -15.51 -5.82 -2.58
CA TRP A 122 -16.32 -5.33 -1.49
C TRP A 122 -17.03 -6.50 -0.84
N ILE A 123 -17.03 -6.48 0.48
CA ILE A 123 -17.91 -7.34 1.25
C ILE A 123 -19.02 -6.46 1.75
N ASN A 124 -20.18 -6.63 1.18
CA ASN A 124 -21.37 -5.93 1.61
C ASN A 124 -21.95 -6.61 2.85
#